data_595f7f15e7c2a51dac1e08edb17aab7d
#
_entry.id   595f7f15e7c2a51dac1e08edb17aab7d
#
_cell.length_a   1.000
_cell.length_b   1.000
_cell.length_c   1.000
_cell.angle_alpha   90.00
_cell.angle_beta   90.00
_cell.angle_gamma   90.00
#
_symmetry.space_group_name_H-M   'P 1'
#
loop_
_entity.id
_entity.type
_entity.pdbx_description
1 polymer ?
#
loop_
_entity_poly.entity_id
_entity_poly.type
_entity_poly.pdbx_seq_one_letter_code
_entity_poly.pdbx_strand_id
1 'polypeptide(L)'
;VQPIGADPRKVTRDMTEVYGVGAFLAAGCQIYKMAVDTEADYIKIWPDKKTMQGNPLSGWVIYANENVSDDFWKKYDHIYVPEKGTTVKISDYARTLYIRTHWSTFNPAEGVYGWDTDEKLKKVIQGALDRGMRLSFRVIVDSRDRKNEATPAYVFDAGAKYYTDNGKRSPYPDDPIFQEKYAKFIEAFAQKYNNPDLVEFIDGYGLGKWGEAHTMKYIDPKNRETVFNWIIDLYLNCLLYTSDAADE
;
A
#
# COMPACT_ATOMS: atom_id res chain seq x y z
N VAL A 1 -3.12 -18.19 -15.88
CA VAL A 1 -3.47 -17.49 -14.60
C VAL A 1 -3.74 -18.56 -13.55
N GLN A 2 -3.03 -18.48 -12.43
CA GLN A 2 -3.14 -19.45 -11.34
C GLN A 2 -4.46 -19.27 -10.56
N PRO A 3 -5.16 -20.36 -10.17
CA PRO A 3 -6.31 -20.28 -9.27
C PRO A 3 -5.95 -19.68 -7.90
N ILE A 4 -6.86 -18.90 -7.33
CA ILE A 4 -6.66 -18.27 -6.02
C ILE A 4 -6.44 -19.35 -4.96
N GLY A 5 -5.38 -19.23 -4.16
CA GLY A 5 -5.02 -20.16 -3.10
C GLY A 5 -4.30 -21.45 -3.58
N ALA A 6 -4.05 -21.59 -4.87
CA ALA A 6 -3.25 -22.71 -5.37
C ALA A 6 -1.75 -22.52 -5.07
N ASP A 7 -1.04 -23.65 -4.90
CA ASP A 7 0.42 -23.65 -4.73
C ASP A 7 1.10 -23.13 -6.02
N PRO A 8 1.82 -22.01 -5.99
CA PRO A 8 2.44 -21.41 -7.18
C PRO A 8 3.48 -22.33 -7.86
N ARG A 9 4.01 -23.32 -7.14
CA ARG A 9 4.96 -24.30 -7.67
C ARG A 9 4.31 -25.41 -8.48
N LYS A 10 2.97 -25.49 -8.45
CA LYS A 10 2.18 -26.52 -9.13
C LYS A 10 1.36 -25.98 -10.30
N VAL A 11 1.67 -24.78 -10.78
CA VAL A 11 0.97 -24.15 -11.91
C VAL A 11 1.23 -24.95 -13.19
N THR A 12 0.15 -25.32 -13.89
CA THR A 12 0.20 -25.95 -15.20
C THR A 12 -0.32 -25.00 -16.29
N ARG A 13 -0.07 -25.32 -17.56
CA ARG A 13 -0.55 -24.51 -18.69
C ARG A 13 -2.07 -24.45 -18.80
N ASP A 14 -2.76 -25.44 -18.25
CA ASP A 14 -4.22 -25.56 -18.34
C ASP A 14 -4.95 -24.82 -17.21
N MET A 15 -4.22 -24.29 -16.23
CA MET A 15 -4.81 -23.49 -15.17
C MET A 15 -5.13 -22.09 -15.67
N THR A 16 -6.42 -21.79 -15.79
CA THR A 16 -6.94 -20.49 -16.23
C THR A 16 -7.99 -19.98 -15.24
N GLU A 17 -8.01 -18.67 -15.04
CA GLU A 17 -9.02 -17.98 -14.27
C GLU A 17 -9.73 -16.93 -15.13
N VAL A 18 -11.06 -16.84 -15.00
CA VAL A 18 -11.90 -16.00 -15.86
C VAL A 18 -11.50 -14.52 -15.84
N TYR A 19 -11.10 -14.00 -14.69
CA TYR A 19 -10.66 -12.60 -14.59
C TYR A 19 -9.33 -12.34 -15.32
N GLY A 20 -8.38 -13.27 -15.27
CA GLY A 20 -7.12 -13.16 -16.02
C GLY A 20 -7.32 -13.26 -17.53
N VAL A 21 -8.19 -14.18 -17.96
CA VAL A 21 -8.58 -14.31 -19.36
C VAL A 21 -9.38 -13.08 -19.80
N GLY A 22 -10.30 -12.59 -18.94
CA GLY A 22 -11.08 -11.39 -19.21
C GLY A 22 -10.22 -10.14 -19.41
N ALA A 23 -9.23 -9.90 -18.54
CA ALA A 23 -8.30 -8.80 -18.66
C ALA A 23 -7.46 -8.89 -19.96
N PHE A 24 -6.98 -10.07 -20.31
CA PHE A 24 -6.25 -10.31 -21.56
C PHE A 24 -7.11 -10.02 -22.79
N LEU A 25 -8.36 -10.52 -22.82
CA LEU A 25 -9.30 -10.29 -23.90
C LEU A 25 -9.70 -8.82 -24.00
N ALA A 26 -9.94 -8.14 -22.87
CA ALA A 26 -10.25 -6.72 -22.85
C ALA A 26 -9.10 -5.88 -23.45
N ALA A 27 -7.87 -6.13 -23.06
CA ALA A 27 -6.69 -5.49 -23.63
C ALA A 27 -6.56 -5.78 -25.13
N GLY A 28 -6.76 -7.03 -25.57
CA GLY A 28 -6.77 -7.42 -26.98
C GLY A 28 -7.86 -6.72 -27.77
N CYS A 29 -9.05 -6.57 -27.22
CA CYS A 29 -10.14 -5.83 -27.86
C CYS A 29 -9.82 -4.33 -28.03
N GLN A 30 -9.18 -3.70 -27.04
CA GLN A 30 -8.75 -2.30 -27.17
C GLN A 30 -7.68 -2.13 -28.24
N ILE A 31 -6.69 -2.99 -28.26
CA ILE A 31 -5.66 -2.98 -29.32
C ILE A 31 -6.29 -3.18 -30.70
N TYR A 32 -7.24 -4.14 -30.82
CA TYR A 32 -7.95 -4.37 -32.08
C TYR A 32 -8.76 -3.15 -32.52
N LYS A 33 -9.50 -2.50 -31.61
CA LYS A 33 -10.24 -1.26 -31.92
C LYS A 33 -9.29 -0.17 -32.41
N MET A 34 -8.17 0.06 -31.71
CA MET A 34 -7.16 1.03 -32.13
C MET A 34 -6.60 0.71 -33.53
N ALA A 35 -6.46 -0.57 -33.88
CA ALA A 35 -5.95 -0.99 -35.17
C ALA A 35 -6.99 -0.86 -36.31
N VAL A 36 -8.28 -1.00 -35.98
CA VAL A 36 -9.38 -0.96 -36.98
C VAL A 36 -9.93 0.45 -37.21
N ASP A 37 -9.96 1.28 -36.14
CA ASP A 37 -10.47 2.66 -36.24
C ASP A 37 -9.48 3.63 -36.93
N THR A 38 -8.27 3.21 -37.23
CA THR A 38 -7.33 3.97 -38.04
C THR A 38 -7.48 3.56 -39.51
N GLU A 39 -8.18 4.34 -40.28
CA GLU A 39 -8.11 4.33 -41.78
C GLU A 39 -6.72 4.74 -42.25
N ALA A 40 -5.72 4.58 -41.50
CA ALA A 40 -4.46 5.14 -41.85
C ALA A 40 -3.33 4.18 -41.53
N ASP A 41 -2.37 4.28 -42.39
CA ASP A 41 -0.98 3.92 -42.20
C ASP A 41 -0.63 3.14 -40.97
N TYR A 42 -0.24 1.92 -41.16
CA TYR A 42 0.26 1.04 -40.08
C TYR A 42 1.28 1.80 -39.21
N ILE A 43 0.89 2.14 -37.99
CA ILE A 43 1.84 2.59 -36.98
C ILE A 43 2.76 1.41 -36.70
N LYS A 44 3.95 1.46 -37.26
CA LYS A 44 4.97 0.44 -37.05
C LYS A 44 5.52 0.62 -35.63
N ILE A 45 4.97 -0.11 -34.68
CA ILE A 45 5.47 -0.11 -33.32
C ILE A 45 6.78 -0.89 -33.30
N TRP A 46 7.88 -0.18 -33.14
CA TRP A 46 9.17 -0.79 -32.90
C TRP A 46 9.37 -0.98 -31.40
N PRO A 47 9.61 -2.20 -30.93
CA PRO A 47 9.89 -2.40 -29.50
C PRO A 47 11.21 -1.68 -29.16
N ASP A 48 11.13 -0.66 -28.34
CA ASP A 48 12.31 -0.09 -27.69
C ASP A 48 12.78 -1.07 -26.59
N LYS A 49 13.88 -1.75 -26.88
CA LYS A 49 14.50 -2.72 -25.95
C LYS A 49 15.55 -2.08 -25.05
N LYS A 50 15.78 -0.78 -25.18
CA LYS A 50 16.86 -0.07 -24.48
C LYS A 50 16.35 0.92 -23.44
N THR A 51 15.21 1.55 -23.68
CA THR A 51 14.65 2.55 -22.77
C THR A 51 13.70 1.86 -21.81
N MET A 52 14.00 1.94 -20.53
CA MET A 52 13.05 1.59 -19.47
C MET A 52 11.97 2.66 -19.42
N GLN A 53 10.82 2.38 -20.00
CA GLN A 53 9.69 3.29 -19.92
C GLN A 53 9.08 3.23 -18.52
N GLY A 54 9.02 4.38 -17.84
CA GLY A 54 8.29 4.53 -16.60
C GLY A 54 6.79 4.56 -16.91
N ASN A 55 6.15 3.41 -16.83
CA ASN A 55 4.70 3.36 -16.91
C ASN A 55 4.12 3.76 -15.54
N PRO A 56 3.28 4.78 -15.44
CA PRO A 56 2.61 5.15 -14.18
C PRO A 56 1.88 3.94 -13.59
N LEU A 57 1.90 3.78 -12.28
CA LEU A 57 1.26 2.69 -11.53
C LEU A 57 1.72 1.26 -11.96
N SER A 58 2.84 1.15 -12.65
CA SER A 58 3.39 -0.11 -13.12
C SER A 58 4.87 -0.21 -12.80
N GLY A 59 5.33 -1.39 -12.41
CA GLY A 59 6.72 -1.66 -12.10
C GLY A 59 6.92 -2.29 -10.73
N TRP A 60 8.17 -2.33 -10.29
CA TRP A 60 8.54 -2.84 -8.98
C TRP A 60 8.37 -1.79 -7.90
N VAL A 61 7.88 -2.23 -6.74
CA VAL A 61 7.85 -1.42 -5.52
C VAL A 61 8.83 -2.00 -4.51
N ILE A 62 9.49 -1.12 -3.74
CA ILE A 62 10.31 -1.52 -2.60
C ILE A 62 9.42 -1.50 -1.37
N TYR A 63 9.45 -2.57 -0.61
CA TYR A 63 8.70 -2.70 0.63
C TYR A 63 9.51 -2.20 1.83
N ALA A 64 8.90 -1.36 2.66
CA ALA A 64 9.44 -0.91 3.94
C ALA A 64 8.41 -1.06 5.06
N ASN A 65 8.90 -1.30 6.27
CA ASN A 65 8.09 -1.33 7.49
C ASN A 65 8.89 -0.74 8.67
N GLU A 66 8.36 -0.79 9.88
CA GLU A 66 9.03 -0.27 11.09
C GLU A 66 10.33 -1.00 11.46
N ASN A 67 10.64 -2.14 10.83
CA ASN A 67 11.84 -2.93 11.10
C ASN A 67 12.96 -2.70 10.08
N VAL A 68 12.89 -1.63 9.28
CA VAL A 68 13.95 -1.28 8.34
C VAL A 68 15.29 -1.12 9.06
N SER A 69 16.34 -1.66 8.46
CA SER A 69 17.69 -1.55 8.99
C SER A 69 18.34 -0.20 8.61
N ASP A 70 19.33 0.25 9.39
CA ASP A 70 20.02 1.52 9.13
C ASP A 70 20.77 1.52 7.77
N ASP A 71 21.09 0.32 7.26
CA ASP A 71 21.75 0.11 5.97
C ASP A 71 20.76 -0.20 4.83
N PHE A 72 19.45 0.08 5.02
CA PHE A 72 18.38 -0.22 4.06
C PHE A 72 18.75 0.21 2.63
N TRP A 73 19.02 1.50 2.43
CA TRP A 73 19.37 2.01 1.12
C TRP A 73 20.71 1.51 0.61
N LYS A 74 21.69 1.30 1.49
CA LYS A 74 22.98 0.72 1.10
C LYS A 74 22.81 -0.66 0.47
N LYS A 75 21.93 -1.49 1.02
CA LYS A 75 21.61 -2.81 0.45
C LYS A 75 20.95 -2.70 -0.91
N TYR A 76 19.96 -1.79 -1.04
CA TYR A 76 19.24 -1.62 -2.27
C TYR A 76 20.01 -0.90 -3.39
N ASP A 77 21.05 -0.15 -3.05
CA ASP A 77 21.97 0.46 -4.03
C ASP A 77 23.02 -0.51 -4.56
N HIS A 78 23.16 -1.70 -3.96
CA HIS A 78 24.21 -2.66 -4.30
C HIS A 78 23.67 -4.09 -4.39
N ILE A 79 22.78 -4.33 -5.36
CA ILE A 79 22.20 -5.65 -5.61
C ILE A 79 23.03 -6.34 -6.70
N TYR A 80 23.72 -7.41 -6.34
CA TYR A 80 24.40 -8.23 -7.31
C TYR A 80 23.42 -9.12 -8.06
N VAL A 81 23.47 -9.08 -9.38
CA VAL A 81 22.63 -9.90 -10.29
C VAL A 81 23.53 -10.96 -10.93
N PRO A 82 23.49 -12.22 -10.46
CA PRO A 82 24.40 -13.28 -10.93
C PRO A 82 24.32 -13.53 -12.43
N GLU A 83 23.11 -13.51 -12.99
CA GLU A 83 22.85 -13.78 -14.42
C GLU A 83 23.46 -12.71 -15.33
N LYS A 84 23.70 -11.52 -14.81
CA LYS A 84 24.32 -10.40 -15.54
C LYS A 84 25.77 -10.17 -15.16
N GLY A 85 26.25 -10.80 -14.06
CA GLY A 85 27.58 -10.59 -13.51
C GLY A 85 27.85 -9.14 -13.09
N THR A 86 26.84 -8.38 -12.72
CA THR A 86 26.94 -6.96 -12.39
C THR A 86 26.13 -6.57 -11.17
N THR A 87 26.47 -5.44 -10.58
CA THR A 87 25.71 -4.82 -9.47
C THR A 87 24.81 -3.72 -10.04
N VAL A 88 23.58 -3.69 -9.56
CA VAL A 88 22.58 -2.70 -9.97
C VAL A 88 22.04 -1.94 -8.75
N LYS A 89 21.47 -0.77 -8.99
CA LYS A 89 20.67 -0.03 -8.00
C LYS A 89 19.20 -0.37 -8.18
N ILE A 90 18.49 -0.54 -7.08
CA ILE A 90 17.05 -0.83 -7.16
C ILE A 90 16.27 0.31 -7.81
N SER A 91 16.71 1.56 -7.63
CA SER A 91 16.09 2.75 -8.25
C SER A 91 16.12 2.75 -9.77
N ASP A 92 16.97 1.92 -10.40
CA ASP A 92 16.98 1.75 -11.85
C ASP A 92 15.75 0.93 -12.32
N TYR A 93 15.07 0.24 -11.43
CA TYR A 93 13.97 -0.69 -11.72
C TYR A 93 12.68 -0.40 -10.96
N ALA A 94 12.79 0.05 -9.71
CA ALA A 94 11.66 0.37 -8.85
C ALA A 94 11.46 1.88 -8.75
N ARG A 95 10.20 2.32 -8.81
CA ARG A 95 9.86 3.75 -8.78
C ARG A 95 9.08 4.16 -7.55
N THR A 96 8.68 3.20 -6.74
CA THR A 96 7.82 3.45 -5.59
C THR A 96 8.39 2.77 -4.36
N LEU A 97 8.42 3.50 -3.24
CA LEU A 97 8.63 2.95 -1.91
C LEU A 97 7.27 2.75 -1.25
N TYR A 98 6.90 1.50 -1.00
CA TYR A 98 5.68 1.13 -0.29
C TYR A 98 5.96 0.95 1.20
N ILE A 99 5.42 1.86 2.01
CA ILE A 99 5.59 1.90 3.46
C ILE A 99 4.33 1.31 4.11
N ARG A 100 4.45 0.08 4.58
CA ARG A 100 3.39 -0.64 5.27
C ARG A 100 3.77 -0.81 6.73
N THR A 101 3.30 0.08 7.57
CA THR A 101 3.68 0.10 8.98
C THR A 101 2.52 0.39 9.92
N HIS A 102 2.75 0.25 11.22
CA HIS A 102 1.76 0.44 12.25
C HIS A 102 1.34 1.91 12.41
N TRP A 103 0.08 2.12 12.76
CA TRP A 103 -0.37 3.44 13.19
C TRP A 103 0.47 3.98 14.36
N SER A 104 0.82 3.12 15.32
CA SER A 104 1.70 3.49 16.44
C SER A 104 3.09 3.96 16.01
N THR A 105 3.59 3.58 14.83
CA THR A 105 4.82 4.11 14.24
C THR A 105 4.61 5.49 13.64
N PHE A 106 3.50 5.67 12.92
CA PHE A 106 3.16 6.97 12.32
C PHE A 106 2.71 8.01 13.35
N ASN A 107 2.11 7.57 14.46
CA ASN A 107 1.55 8.47 15.47
C ASN A 107 1.74 7.87 16.89
N PRO A 108 2.97 7.90 17.41
CA PRO A 108 3.31 7.24 18.68
C PRO A 108 2.63 7.85 19.92
N ALA A 109 2.27 9.13 19.86
CA ALA A 109 1.51 9.82 20.89
C ALA A 109 0.54 10.81 20.22
N GLU A 110 -0.49 11.25 20.96
CA GLU A 110 -1.47 12.20 20.42
C GLU A 110 -0.79 13.51 19.95
N GLY A 111 -0.99 13.88 18.69
CA GLY A 111 -0.37 15.05 18.08
C GLY A 111 1.13 14.93 17.79
N VAL A 112 1.74 13.78 18.02
CA VAL A 112 3.14 13.49 17.68
C VAL A 112 3.20 12.53 16.51
N TYR A 113 3.90 12.91 15.45
CA TYR A 113 3.92 12.13 14.22
C TYR A 113 5.31 11.56 13.91
N GLY A 114 5.37 10.27 13.56
CA GLY A 114 6.60 9.56 13.27
C GLY A 114 7.35 10.11 12.06
N TRP A 115 6.65 10.65 11.08
CA TRP A 115 7.32 11.31 9.94
C TRP A 115 8.11 12.57 10.31
N ASP A 116 7.88 13.13 11.49
CA ASP A 116 8.66 14.26 12.02
C ASP A 116 9.67 13.82 13.10
N THR A 117 9.38 12.73 13.83
CA THR A 117 10.12 12.33 15.05
C THR A 117 10.88 11.01 14.95
N ASP A 118 10.49 10.09 14.05
CA ASP A 118 11.19 8.81 13.85
C ASP A 118 12.29 8.96 12.81
N GLU A 119 13.54 9.02 13.26
CA GLU A 119 14.69 9.20 12.38
C GLU A 119 14.88 8.07 11.36
N LYS A 120 14.44 6.85 11.66
CA LYS A 120 14.51 5.74 10.69
C LYS A 120 13.48 5.92 9.58
N LEU A 121 12.25 6.22 9.95
CA LEU A 121 11.18 6.49 8.98
C LEU A 121 11.56 7.66 8.08
N LYS A 122 12.06 8.76 8.66
CA LYS A 122 12.54 9.94 7.92
C LYS A 122 13.63 9.59 6.92
N LYS A 123 14.66 8.84 7.35
CA LYS A 123 15.77 8.41 6.48
C LYS A 123 15.31 7.51 5.34
N VAL A 124 14.36 6.62 5.61
CA VAL A 124 13.83 5.71 4.58
C VAL A 124 13.02 6.49 3.56
N ILE A 125 12.15 7.40 3.99
CA ILE A 125 11.36 8.27 3.11
C ILE A 125 12.27 9.19 2.30
N GLN A 126 13.17 9.92 2.97
CA GLN A 126 14.07 10.84 2.27
C GLN A 126 14.94 10.10 1.25
N GLY A 127 15.45 8.94 1.63
CA GLY A 127 16.24 8.12 0.71
C GLY A 127 15.48 7.64 -0.54
N ALA A 128 14.17 7.45 -0.47
CA ALA A 128 13.35 7.19 -1.65
C ALA A 128 13.25 8.43 -2.54
N LEU A 129 12.98 9.58 -1.93
CA LEU A 129 12.85 10.86 -2.65
C LEU A 129 14.16 11.27 -3.33
N ASP A 130 15.29 11.09 -2.66
CA ASP A 130 16.62 11.36 -3.21
C ASP A 130 16.94 10.49 -4.45
N ARG A 131 16.24 9.35 -4.59
CA ARG A 131 16.32 8.44 -5.74
C ARG A 131 15.25 8.67 -6.79
N GLY A 132 14.46 9.75 -6.66
CA GLY A 132 13.36 10.07 -7.58
C GLY A 132 12.19 9.09 -7.50
N MET A 133 12.05 8.38 -6.37
CA MET A 133 10.94 7.47 -6.14
C MET A 133 9.75 8.22 -5.56
N ARG A 134 8.55 7.71 -5.83
CA ARG A 134 7.31 8.12 -5.17
C ARG A 134 7.03 7.24 -3.96
N LEU A 135 6.11 7.64 -3.13
CA LEU A 135 5.73 6.94 -1.91
C LEU A 135 4.37 6.27 -2.09
N SER A 136 4.17 5.17 -1.41
CA SER A 136 2.87 4.57 -1.22
C SER A 136 2.76 4.09 0.22
N PHE A 137 1.55 4.11 0.77
CA PHE A 137 1.36 3.85 2.19
C PHE A 137 0.24 2.87 2.46
N ARG A 138 0.45 2.06 3.52
CA ARG A 138 -0.62 1.37 4.24
C ARG A 138 -0.43 1.57 5.73
N VAL A 139 -1.44 2.11 6.37
CA VAL A 139 -1.51 2.20 7.83
C VAL A 139 -2.12 0.91 8.37
N ILE A 140 -1.51 0.31 9.40
CA ILE A 140 -2.00 -0.92 10.02
C ILE A 140 -2.47 -0.58 11.44
N VAL A 141 -3.74 -0.82 11.74
CA VAL A 141 -4.29 -0.61 13.09
C VAL A 141 -4.24 -1.86 13.96
N ASP A 142 -4.07 -3.03 13.37
CA ASP A 142 -4.06 -4.30 14.09
C ASP A 142 -3.11 -5.33 13.44
N SER A 143 -2.34 -6.06 14.25
CA SER A 143 -1.39 -7.07 13.77
C SER A 143 -1.11 -8.10 14.87
N ARG A 144 -1.05 -9.36 14.48
CA ARG A 144 -0.64 -10.46 15.37
C ARG A 144 0.82 -10.85 15.23
N ASP A 145 1.48 -10.47 14.16
CA ASP A 145 2.81 -11.01 13.79
C ASP A 145 3.96 -10.19 14.35
N ARG A 146 3.71 -8.95 14.77
CA ARG A 146 4.73 -8.01 15.19
C ARG A 146 4.78 -7.88 16.70
N LYS A 147 5.96 -7.51 17.20
CA LYS A 147 6.20 -7.39 18.64
C LYS A 147 5.34 -6.30 19.30
N ASN A 148 5.22 -5.16 18.66
CA ASN A 148 4.52 -3.99 19.21
C ASN A 148 3.05 -3.96 18.79
N GLU A 149 2.21 -3.30 19.59
CA GLU A 149 0.82 -3.01 19.25
C GLU A 149 0.75 -2.05 18.05
N ALA A 150 -0.17 -2.32 17.13
CA ALA A 150 -0.30 -1.51 15.95
C ALA A 150 -1.09 -0.22 16.18
N THR A 151 -2.11 -0.27 17.03
CA THR A 151 -2.81 0.92 17.52
C THR A 151 -1.99 1.58 18.63
N PRO A 152 -1.80 2.90 18.62
CA PRO A 152 -1.05 3.62 19.67
C PRO A 152 -1.67 3.47 21.04
N ALA A 153 -0.81 3.41 22.07
CA ALA A 153 -1.25 3.23 23.46
C ALA A 153 -2.22 4.33 23.93
N TYR A 154 -1.98 5.59 23.53
CA TYR A 154 -2.81 6.72 23.93
C TYR A 154 -4.28 6.58 23.52
N VAL A 155 -4.58 5.81 22.47
CA VAL A 155 -5.97 5.54 22.03
C VAL A 155 -6.70 4.70 23.06
N PHE A 156 -6.05 3.66 23.58
CA PHE A 156 -6.60 2.81 24.62
C PHE A 156 -6.63 3.52 25.97
N ASP A 157 -5.62 4.35 26.25
CA ASP A 157 -5.54 5.16 27.47
C ASP A 157 -6.65 6.22 27.52
N ALA A 158 -7.11 6.70 26.35
CA ALA A 158 -8.28 7.55 26.21
C ALA A 158 -9.63 6.81 26.43
N GLY A 159 -9.59 5.48 26.59
CA GLY A 159 -10.76 4.67 26.90
C GLY A 159 -11.33 3.87 25.72
N ALA A 160 -10.66 3.83 24.56
CA ALA A 160 -11.10 3.00 23.44
C ALA A 160 -11.14 1.52 23.84
N LYS A 161 -12.24 0.87 23.52
CA LYS A 161 -12.44 -0.55 23.84
C LYS A 161 -11.57 -1.42 22.91
N TYR A 162 -11.14 -2.55 23.47
CA TYR A 162 -10.30 -3.51 22.74
C TYR A 162 -10.62 -4.94 23.18
N TYR A 163 -10.21 -5.87 22.35
CA TYR A 163 -10.07 -7.28 22.71
C TYR A 163 -8.59 -7.68 22.68
N THR A 164 -8.25 -8.72 23.40
CA THR A 164 -6.88 -9.25 23.39
C THR A 164 -6.75 -10.36 22.35
N ASP A 165 -5.75 -10.23 21.49
CA ASP A 165 -5.38 -11.26 20.52
C ASP A 165 -3.85 -11.43 20.53
N ASN A 166 -3.39 -12.65 20.78
CA ASN A 166 -1.97 -12.98 20.89
C ASN A 166 -1.19 -12.05 21.85
N GLY A 167 -1.82 -11.76 23.01
CA GLY A 167 -1.23 -10.91 24.07
C GLY A 167 -1.17 -9.42 23.75
N LYS A 168 -1.82 -8.94 22.68
CA LYS A 168 -1.88 -7.53 22.28
C LYS A 168 -3.30 -7.02 22.27
N ARG A 169 -3.44 -5.71 22.48
CA ARG A 169 -4.72 -5.03 22.35
C ARG A 169 -5.06 -4.82 20.87
N SER A 170 -6.21 -5.30 20.46
CA SER A 170 -6.78 -5.11 19.13
C SER A 170 -8.02 -4.24 19.27
N PRO A 171 -8.13 -3.12 18.58
CA PRO A 171 -9.26 -2.21 18.74
C PRO A 171 -10.55 -2.80 18.17
N TYR A 172 -11.69 -2.39 18.73
CA TYR A 172 -12.98 -2.55 18.09
C TYR A 172 -13.18 -1.38 17.11
N PRO A 173 -13.34 -1.61 15.81
CA PRO A 173 -13.45 -0.53 14.84
C PRO A 173 -14.76 0.27 14.93
N ASP A 174 -15.76 -0.24 15.66
CA ASP A 174 -17.01 0.44 15.97
C ASP A 174 -16.98 1.18 17.33
N ASP A 175 -15.82 1.28 17.97
CA ASP A 175 -15.65 2.09 19.17
C ASP A 175 -15.53 3.59 18.81
N PRO A 176 -16.34 4.48 19.40
CA PRO A 176 -16.36 5.90 19.00
C PRO A 176 -15.05 6.62 19.35
N ILE A 177 -14.34 6.22 20.42
CA ILE A 177 -13.05 6.84 20.77
C ILE A 177 -11.98 6.43 19.76
N PHE A 178 -11.96 5.13 19.39
CA PHE A 178 -11.07 4.67 18.32
C PHE A 178 -11.32 5.45 17.03
N GLN A 179 -12.58 5.58 16.61
CA GLN A 179 -12.95 6.29 15.39
C GLN A 179 -12.53 7.77 15.43
N GLU A 180 -12.77 8.46 16.55
CA GLU A 180 -12.34 9.87 16.73
C GLU A 180 -10.83 10.03 16.58
N LYS A 181 -10.06 9.19 17.29
CA LYS A 181 -8.59 9.28 17.28
C LYS A 181 -8.01 8.90 15.92
N TYR A 182 -8.59 7.90 15.26
CA TYR A 182 -8.14 7.49 13.93
C TYR A 182 -8.46 8.55 12.88
N ALA A 183 -9.63 9.17 12.93
CA ALA A 183 -10.00 10.26 12.02
C ALA A 183 -9.01 11.44 12.14
N LYS A 184 -8.71 11.89 13.36
CA LYS A 184 -7.70 12.95 13.58
C LYS A 184 -6.32 12.59 13.02
N PHE A 185 -5.93 11.34 13.14
CA PHE A 185 -4.68 10.88 12.56
C PHE A 185 -4.73 10.91 11.02
N ILE A 186 -5.79 10.41 10.39
CA ILE A 186 -5.93 10.41 8.92
C ILE A 186 -5.99 11.84 8.36
N GLU A 187 -6.65 12.78 9.04
CA GLU A 187 -6.63 14.20 8.69
C GLU A 187 -5.20 14.77 8.69
N ALA A 188 -4.43 14.51 9.74
CA ALA A 188 -3.03 14.95 9.82
C ALA A 188 -2.14 14.26 8.78
N PHE A 189 -2.39 12.97 8.52
CA PHE A 189 -1.70 12.21 7.49
C PHE A 189 -1.98 12.79 6.10
N ALA A 190 -3.22 13.16 5.83
CA ALA A 190 -3.62 13.80 4.58
C ALA A 190 -2.96 15.18 4.41
N GLN A 191 -2.91 16.01 5.46
CA GLN A 191 -2.20 17.29 5.41
C GLN A 191 -0.73 17.14 5.00
N LYS A 192 -0.10 16.01 5.35
CA LYS A 192 1.31 15.72 5.02
C LYS A 192 1.49 15.07 3.65
N TYR A 193 0.62 14.13 3.29
CA TYR A 193 0.86 13.19 2.19
C TYR A 193 -0.20 13.23 1.09
N ASN A 194 -1.22 14.07 1.17
CA ASN A 194 -2.18 14.22 0.07
C ASN A 194 -1.58 15.11 -1.04
N ASN A 195 -0.54 14.59 -1.68
CA ASN A 195 0.21 15.25 -2.74
C ASN A 195 0.53 14.24 -3.86
N PRO A 196 -0.05 14.39 -5.05
CA PRO A 196 0.11 13.45 -6.18
C PRO A 196 1.53 13.41 -6.74
N ASP A 197 2.31 14.48 -6.56
CA ASP A 197 3.70 14.51 -7.02
C ASP A 197 4.61 13.66 -6.11
N LEU A 198 4.19 13.47 -4.87
CA LEU A 198 4.94 12.75 -3.84
C LEU A 198 4.44 11.33 -3.64
N VAL A 199 3.12 11.15 -3.60
CA VAL A 199 2.46 9.89 -3.28
C VAL A 199 1.78 9.32 -4.51
N GLU A 200 2.00 8.05 -4.78
CA GLU A 200 1.44 7.35 -5.93
C GLU A 200 0.07 6.77 -5.60
N PHE A 201 -0.04 6.10 -4.45
CA PHE A 201 -1.32 5.61 -3.92
C PHE A 201 -1.25 5.41 -2.41
N ILE A 202 -2.41 5.36 -1.78
CA ILE A 202 -2.58 4.99 -0.38
C ILE A 202 -3.55 3.83 -0.33
N ASP A 203 -3.11 2.69 0.24
CA ASP A 203 -4.00 1.56 0.45
C ASP A 203 -5.10 1.94 1.44
N GLY A 204 -6.33 1.71 1.03
CA GLY A 204 -7.53 2.11 1.76
C GLY A 204 -7.64 1.43 3.13
N TYR A 205 -8.32 2.08 3.96
CA TYR A 205 -8.89 1.86 5.29
C TYR A 205 -8.03 1.26 6.40
N GLY A 206 -6.99 0.52 6.22
CA GLY A 206 -6.07 0.05 7.27
C GLY A 206 -6.66 -0.81 8.40
N LEU A 207 -7.98 -1.06 8.42
CA LEU A 207 -8.68 -1.80 9.47
C LEU A 207 -8.39 -3.31 9.43
N GLY A 208 -8.58 -3.97 10.56
CA GLY A 208 -8.36 -5.41 10.72
C GLY A 208 -6.89 -5.79 10.74
N LYS A 209 -6.62 -7.10 10.83
CA LYS A 209 -5.25 -7.59 10.82
C LYS A 209 -4.55 -7.18 9.53
N TRP A 210 -3.35 -6.64 9.69
CA TRP A 210 -2.47 -6.19 8.61
C TRP A 210 -3.05 -5.06 7.72
N GLY A 211 -4.13 -4.41 8.14
CA GLY A 211 -4.84 -3.43 7.34
C GLY A 211 -5.60 -4.05 6.15
N GLU A 212 -6.01 -5.30 6.27
CA GLU A 212 -6.62 -6.10 5.18
C GLU A 212 -8.06 -6.52 5.50
N ALA A 213 -8.74 -5.83 6.40
CA ALA A 213 -10.07 -6.20 6.93
C ALA A 213 -10.16 -7.63 7.50
N HIS A 214 -9.01 -8.24 7.79
CA HIS A 214 -8.95 -9.63 8.21
C HIS A 214 -9.30 -9.76 9.69
N THR A 215 -10.18 -10.70 10.04
CA THR A 215 -10.54 -11.10 11.41
C THR A 215 -10.92 -9.95 12.36
N MET A 216 -11.63 -8.93 11.86
CA MET A 216 -12.15 -7.84 12.70
C MET A 216 -13.22 -8.34 13.66
N LYS A 217 -13.20 -7.83 14.89
CA LYS A 217 -14.29 -8.00 15.87
C LYS A 217 -14.94 -6.66 16.11
N TYR A 218 -16.24 -6.68 16.40
CA TYR A 218 -17.07 -5.51 16.64
C TYR A 218 -17.65 -5.58 18.04
N ILE A 219 -17.92 -4.43 18.67
CA ILE A 219 -18.70 -4.34 19.89
C ILE A 219 -20.12 -4.87 19.61
N ASP A 220 -20.71 -4.40 18.52
CA ASP A 220 -21.96 -4.96 17.96
C ASP A 220 -21.69 -5.43 16.52
N PRO A 221 -21.83 -6.74 16.22
CA PRO A 221 -21.66 -7.26 14.87
C PRO A 221 -22.52 -6.61 13.78
N LYS A 222 -23.62 -5.96 14.16
CA LYS A 222 -24.49 -5.22 13.24
C LYS A 222 -23.83 -3.94 12.70
N ASN A 223 -22.80 -3.43 13.39
CA ASN A 223 -22.11 -2.21 12.99
C ASN A 223 -21.11 -2.42 11.84
N ARG A 224 -20.98 -3.62 11.30
CA ARG A 224 -20.00 -3.92 10.24
C ARG A 224 -20.13 -2.98 9.05
N GLU A 225 -21.31 -2.85 8.50
CA GLU A 225 -21.56 -1.99 7.32
C GLU A 225 -21.31 -0.52 7.64
N THR A 226 -21.79 -0.05 8.79
CA THR A 226 -21.57 1.34 9.25
C THR A 226 -20.06 1.65 9.40
N VAL A 227 -19.29 0.72 9.92
CA VAL A 227 -17.82 0.88 10.06
C VAL A 227 -17.14 0.95 8.70
N PHE A 228 -17.55 0.11 7.74
CA PHE A 228 -16.97 0.18 6.40
C PHE A 228 -17.33 1.48 5.69
N ASN A 229 -18.58 1.93 5.77
CA ASN A 229 -18.98 3.21 5.21
C ASN A 229 -18.21 4.36 5.85
N TRP A 230 -18.11 4.39 7.19
CA TRP A 230 -17.35 5.40 7.90
C TRP A 230 -15.88 5.47 7.43
N ILE A 231 -15.20 4.32 7.33
CA ILE A 231 -13.76 4.34 6.98
C ILE A 231 -13.54 4.70 5.50
N ILE A 232 -14.42 4.26 4.61
CA ILE A 232 -14.38 4.65 3.20
C ILE A 232 -14.58 6.15 3.08
N ASP A 233 -15.63 6.69 3.69
CA ASP A 233 -15.92 8.13 3.67
C ASP A 233 -14.76 8.95 4.26
N LEU A 234 -14.13 8.47 5.36
CA LEU A 234 -12.98 9.13 5.95
C LEU A 234 -11.81 9.23 4.97
N TYR A 235 -11.48 8.13 4.30
CA TYR A 235 -10.37 8.14 3.33
C TYR A 235 -10.70 8.96 2.10
N LEU A 236 -11.90 8.84 1.52
CA LEU A 236 -12.32 9.62 0.35
C LEU A 236 -12.36 11.12 0.63
N ASN A 237 -12.79 11.53 1.82
CA ASN A 237 -12.88 12.95 2.17
C ASN A 237 -11.53 13.57 2.52
N CYS A 238 -10.58 12.78 3.04
CA CYS A 238 -9.29 13.29 3.47
C CYS A 238 -8.19 13.12 2.40
N LEU A 239 -8.27 12.10 1.57
CA LEU A 239 -7.21 11.68 0.66
C LEU A 239 -7.75 11.62 -0.77
N LEU A 240 -7.39 12.59 -1.59
CA LEU A 240 -7.83 12.67 -3.01
C LEU A 240 -7.28 11.55 -3.91
N TYR A 241 -6.34 10.73 -3.40
CA TYR A 241 -5.61 9.71 -4.16
C TYR A 241 -5.72 8.31 -3.52
N THR A 242 -6.86 8.03 -2.92
CA THR A 242 -7.20 6.65 -2.60
C THR A 242 -7.58 5.93 -3.89
N SER A 243 -7.11 4.72 -4.05
CA SER A 243 -7.05 3.85 -5.20
C SER A 243 -8.34 3.63 -6.02
N ASP A 244 -9.14 4.63 -6.28
CA ASP A 244 -10.27 4.50 -7.19
C ASP A 244 -10.10 5.36 -8.45
N ALA A 245 -9.08 4.98 -9.23
CA ALA A 245 -8.97 5.41 -10.64
C ALA A 245 -9.85 4.53 -11.55
N ALA A 246 -10.93 3.95 -11.02
CA ALA A 246 -11.84 3.08 -11.78
C ALA A 246 -13.06 3.80 -12.35
N ASP A 247 -13.25 5.10 -12.04
CA ASP A 247 -14.45 5.86 -12.43
C ASP A 247 -14.17 7.08 -13.34
N GLU A 248 -13.02 7.11 -14.06
CA GLU A 248 -12.83 8.02 -15.21
C GLU A 248 -12.76 7.29 -16.54
#